data_87fbeaed48d78304ffbddba4acdb09a1
#
_entry.id   87fbeaed48d78304ffbddba4acdb09a1
#
_cell.length_a   1.000
_cell.length_b   1.000
_cell.length_c   1.000
_cell.angle_alpha   90.00
_cell.angle_beta   90.00
_cell.angle_gamma   90.00
#
_symmetry.space_group_name_H-M   'P 1'
#
loop_
_entity.id
_entity.type
_entity.pdbx_description
1 polymer ?
#
loop_
_entity_poly.entity_id
_entity_poly.type
_entity_poly.pdbx_seq_one_letter_code
_entity_poly.pdbx_strand_id
1 'polypeptide(L)'
;MGPFPADSFFGTVQYRKFDAILAMYHDQGLIPFKSFSFGKGVNYTAGLHQVRTSPDHGTAFDRAGKNEADPSSFRQALFLALDIARNRRQYAEMHENVLLRRDKPAEVEGEDEILTQED
;
A
#
# COMPACT_ATOMS: atom_id res chain seq x y z
N MET A 1 10.27 -9.79 -5.23
CA MET A 1 10.43 -10.98 -6.08
C MET A 1 9.93 -10.64 -7.49
N GLY A 2 10.58 -11.05 -8.54
CA GLY A 2 10.33 -10.67 -9.93
C GLY A 2 11.64 -10.37 -10.66
N PRO A 3 11.61 -9.85 -11.88
CA PRO A 3 10.42 -9.63 -12.70
C PRO A 3 9.82 -10.95 -13.24
N PHE A 4 8.53 -10.92 -13.55
CA PHE A 4 7.81 -12.03 -14.17
C PHE A 4 7.20 -11.59 -15.50
N PRO A 5 7.13 -12.46 -16.53
CA PRO A 5 6.32 -12.20 -17.71
C PRO A 5 4.84 -12.11 -17.33
N ALA A 6 4.15 -11.03 -17.74
CA ALA A 6 2.79 -10.76 -17.29
C ALA A 6 1.79 -11.85 -17.71
N ASP A 7 1.90 -12.34 -18.93
CA ASP A 7 1.05 -13.40 -19.48
C ASP A 7 1.11 -14.70 -18.66
N SER A 8 2.31 -15.18 -18.39
CA SER A 8 2.49 -16.40 -17.61
C SER A 8 2.17 -16.19 -16.13
N PHE A 9 2.51 -15.04 -15.56
CA PHE A 9 2.22 -14.71 -14.17
C PHE A 9 0.73 -14.76 -13.85
N PHE A 10 -0.10 -14.17 -14.69
CA PHE A 10 -1.55 -14.22 -14.55
C PHE A 10 -2.15 -15.51 -15.07
N GLY A 11 -1.68 -16.02 -16.22
CA GLY A 11 -2.17 -17.25 -16.84
C GLY A 11 -1.97 -18.52 -16.01
N THR A 12 -0.89 -18.58 -15.22
CA THR A 12 -0.60 -19.71 -14.31
C THR A 12 -1.02 -19.46 -12.86
N VAL A 13 -1.80 -18.41 -12.62
CA VAL A 13 -2.38 -18.09 -11.31
C VAL A 13 -1.33 -17.81 -10.23
N GLN A 14 -0.09 -17.48 -10.61
CA GLN A 14 1.00 -17.20 -9.65
C GLN A 14 0.72 -15.99 -8.77
N TYR A 15 -0.11 -15.05 -9.22
CA TYR A 15 -0.50 -13.85 -8.49
C TYR A 15 -1.08 -14.16 -7.10
N ARG A 16 -1.66 -15.35 -6.88
CA ARG A 16 -2.20 -15.76 -5.57
C ARG A 16 -1.14 -15.95 -4.48
N LYS A 17 0.12 -15.98 -4.84
CA LYS A 17 1.24 -16.15 -3.89
C LYS A 17 1.77 -14.83 -3.36
N PHE A 18 1.21 -13.69 -3.78
CA PHE A 18 1.72 -12.36 -3.50
C PHE A 18 0.62 -11.47 -2.92
N ASP A 19 0.98 -10.64 -1.95
CA ASP A 19 0.08 -9.68 -1.31
C ASP A 19 -0.13 -8.43 -2.17
N ALA A 20 0.83 -8.12 -3.05
CA ALA A 20 0.78 -6.97 -3.95
C ALA A 20 1.52 -7.25 -5.26
N ILE A 21 1.08 -6.60 -6.32
CA ILE A 21 1.63 -6.72 -7.66
C ILE A 21 1.97 -5.33 -8.18
N LEU A 22 3.22 -5.13 -8.59
CA LEU A 22 3.66 -3.92 -9.27
C LEU A 22 3.73 -4.19 -10.77
N ALA A 23 2.87 -3.55 -11.54
CA ALA A 23 2.90 -3.59 -13.00
C ALA A 23 3.69 -2.41 -13.55
N MET A 24 4.55 -2.65 -14.54
CA MET A 24 5.37 -1.60 -15.17
C MET A 24 4.57 -0.79 -16.19
N TYR A 25 3.59 -1.40 -16.85
CA TYR A 25 2.77 -0.79 -17.87
C TYR A 25 1.29 -0.89 -17.51
N HIS A 26 0.53 0.12 -17.95
CA HIS A 26 -0.88 0.28 -17.68
C HIS A 26 -1.70 -1.00 -17.92
N ASP A 27 -1.63 -1.57 -19.11
CA ASP A 27 -2.47 -2.70 -19.48
C ASP A 27 -2.06 -4.01 -18.80
N GLN A 28 -0.78 -4.16 -18.45
CA GLN A 28 -0.30 -5.32 -17.68
C GLN A 28 -0.97 -5.45 -16.32
N GLY A 29 -1.31 -4.32 -15.71
CA GLY A 29 -2.01 -4.29 -14.43
C GLY A 29 -3.52 -4.22 -14.59
N LEU A 30 -4.02 -3.34 -15.46
CA LEU A 30 -5.45 -3.05 -15.54
C LEU A 30 -6.30 -4.13 -16.20
N ILE A 31 -5.76 -4.87 -17.17
CA ILE A 31 -6.51 -5.97 -17.78
C ILE A 31 -6.85 -7.04 -16.74
N PRO A 32 -5.87 -7.64 -16.02
CA PRO A 32 -6.19 -8.61 -14.98
C PRO A 32 -6.97 -7.99 -13.82
N PHE A 33 -6.67 -6.75 -13.42
CA PHE A 33 -7.41 -6.06 -12.36
C PHE A 33 -8.90 -5.95 -12.67
N LYS A 34 -9.27 -5.48 -13.86
CA LYS A 34 -10.67 -5.38 -14.29
C LYS A 34 -11.36 -6.73 -14.41
N SER A 35 -10.61 -7.75 -14.80
CA SER A 35 -11.13 -9.12 -14.85
C SER A 35 -11.46 -9.69 -13.47
N PHE A 36 -10.73 -9.29 -12.43
CA PHE A 36 -10.94 -9.77 -11.06
C PHE A 36 -11.84 -8.86 -10.23
N SER A 37 -11.82 -7.57 -10.46
CA SER A 37 -12.56 -6.59 -9.64
C SER A 37 -14.07 -6.58 -9.91
N PHE A 38 -14.50 -7.10 -11.04
CA PHE A 38 -15.93 -7.14 -11.42
C PHE A 38 -16.65 -5.79 -11.26
N GLY A 39 -15.99 -4.69 -11.60
CA GLY A 39 -16.53 -3.33 -11.46
C GLY A 39 -16.53 -2.76 -10.03
N LYS A 40 -15.97 -3.46 -9.06
CA LYS A 40 -15.83 -2.98 -7.66
C LYS A 40 -14.44 -2.38 -7.36
N GLY A 41 -13.63 -2.23 -8.38
CA GLY A 41 -12.30 -1.66 -8.24
C GLY A 41 -12.32 -0.19 -7.83
N VAL A 42 -11.30 0.22 -7.11
CA VAL A 42 -11.06 1.61 -6.73
C VAL A 42 -9.66 2.01 -7.09
N ASN A 43 -9.51 3.16 -7.72
CA ASN A 43 -8.20 3.78 -7.94
C ASN A 43 -7.84 4.59 -6.70
N TYR A 44 -6.71 4.26 -6.09
CA TYR A 44 -6.15 4.97 -4.94
C TYR A 44 -4.76 5.51 -5.26
N THR A 45 -4.53 6.79 -5.00
CA THR A 45 -3.22 7.41 -5.18
C THR A 45 -2.45 7.36 -3.86
N ALA A 46 -1.44 6.50 -3.80
CA ALA A 46 -0.57 6.38 -2.64
C ALA A 46 0.48 7.52 -2.59
N GLY A 47 1.03 7.77 -1.40
CA GLY A 47 2.12 8.74 -1.21
C GLY A 47 1.69 10.20 -1.11
N LEU A 48 0.40 10.52 -1.20
CA LEU A 48 -0.11 11.86 -1.00
C LEU A 48 -0.50 12.11 0.47
N HIS A 49 -0.37 13.36 0.92
CA HIS A 49 -0.91 13.81 2.20
C HIS A 49 -2.43 13.69 2.22
N GLN A 50 -3.08 14.18 1.18
CA GLN A 50 -4.52 14.04 0.99
C GLN A 50 -4.88 12.62 0.57
N VAL A 51 -6.02 12.12 1.05
CA VAL A 51 -6.59 10.87 0.57
C VAL A 51 -7.25 11.13 -0.79
N ARG A 52 -6.77 10.44 -1.82
CA ARG A 52 -7.35 10.52 -3.17
C ARG A 52 -7.76 9.13 -3.63
N THR A 53 -9.05 8.95 -3.81
CA THR A 53 -9.66 7.78 -4.43
C THR A 53 -10.50 8.19 -5.61
N SER A 54 -10.67 7.30 -6.57
CA SER A 54 -11.62 7.50 -7.66
C SER A 54 -12.22 6.15 -8.10
N PRO A 55 -13.43 6.16 -8.66
CA PRO A 55 -14.02 4.95 -9.23
C PRO A 55 -13.18 4.44 -10.40
N ASP A 56 -13.27 3.14 -10.65
CA ASP A 56 -12.56 2.44 -11.73
C ASP A 56 -13.39 2.34 -13.02
N HIS A 57 -14.36 3.20 -13.24
CA HIS A 57 -15.10 3.24 -14.51
C HIS A 57 -14.56 4.33 -15.44
N GLY A 58 -14.77 4.12 -16.75
CA GLY A 58 -14.49 5.13 -17.76
C GLY A 58 -15.50 6.29 -17.73
N THR A 59 -15.38 7.18 -18.69
CA THR A 59 -16.21 8.40 -18.80
C THR A 59 -17.69 8.14 -19.04
N ALA A 60 -18.05 6.92 -19.52
CA ALA A 60 -19.43 6.46 -19.74
C ALA A 60 -20.34 7.46 -20.49
N PHE A 61 -19.79 8.15 -21.51
CA PHE A 61 -20.51 9.13 -22.32
C PHE A 61 -21.80 8.56 -22.96
N ASP A 62 -21.76 7.27 -23.28
CA ASP A 62 -22.90 6.53 -23.85
C ASP A 62 -24.09 6.45 -22.91
N ARG A 63 -23.89 6.62 -21.60
CA ARG A 63 -24.92 6.58 -20.54
C ARG A 63 -25.32 7.96 -20.03
N ALA A 64 -24.66 9.01 -20.50
CA ALA A 64 -24.94 10.37 -20.05
C ALA A 64 -26.40 10.75 -20.33
N GLY A 65 -27.10 11.30 -19.34
CA GLY A 65 -28.50 11.73 -19.44
C GLY A 65 -29.55 10.61 -19.42
N LYS A 66 -29.14 9.32 -19.38
CA LYS A 66 -30.08 8.18 -19.39
C LYS A 66 -30.46 7.66 -18.00
N ASN A 67 -29.81 8.15 -16.96
CA ASN A 67 -29.97 7.67 -15.57
C ASN A 67 -29.74 6.15 -15.40
N GLU A 68 -28.85 5.58 -16.20
CA GLU A 68 -28.52 4.16 -16.22
C GLU A 68 -27.15 3.85 -15.60
N ALA A 69 -26.44 4.87 -15.09
CA ALA A 69 -25.12 4.70 -14.54
C ALA A 69 -25.17 3.96 -13.18
N ASP A 70 -24.34 2.93 -13.03
CA ASP A 70 -24.21 2.23 -11.75
C ASP A 70 -23.31 3.03 -10.78
N PRO A 71 -23.82 3.50 -9.63
CA PRO A 71 -23.07 4.27 -8.68
C PRO A 71 -22.16 3.41 -7.75
N SER A 72 -22.14 2.10 -7.91
CA SER A 72 -21.49 1.17 -7.01
C SER A 72 -19.99 1.44 -6.88
N SER A 73 -19.27 1.67 -7.97
CA SER A 73 -17.86 1.98 -7.97
C SER A 73 -17.54 3.32 -7.27
N PHE A 74 -18.40 4.33 -7.47
CA PHE A 74 -18.26 5.61 -6.78
C PHE A 74 -18.46 5.46 -5.27
N ARG A 75 -19.47 4.71 -4.83
CA ARG A 75 -19.70 4.42 -3.41
C ARG A 75 -18.53 3.68 -2.78
N GLN A 76 -17.95 2.69 -3.47
CA GLN A 76 -16.74 1.99 -3.01
C GLN A 76 -15.57 2.95 -2.82
N ALA A 77 -15.33 3.84 -3.78
CA ALA A 77 -14.28 4.84 -3.69
C ALA A 77 -14.49 5.79 -2.50
N LEU A 78 -15.73 6.23 -2.26
CA LEU A 78 -16.08 7.10 -1.12
C LEU A 78 -15.83 6.40 0.23
N PHE A 79 -16.32 5.17 0.40
CA PHE A 79 -16.12 4.43 1.63
C PHE A 79 -14.64 4.12 1.88
N LEU A 80 -13.90 3.73 0.85
CA LEU A 80 -12.45 3.52 0.98
C LEU A 80 -11.72 4.80 1.40
N ALA A 81 -12.11 5.96 0.86
CA ALA A 81 -11.53 7.23 1.29
C ALA A 81 -11.75 7.51 2.78
N LEU A 82 -12.96 7.25 3.28
CA LEU A 82 -13.28 7.40 4.70
C LEU A 82 -12.47 6.44 5.57
N ASP A 83 -12.35 5.20 5.17
CA ASP A 83 -11.58 4.19 5.92
C ASP A 83 -10.09 4.54 5.96
N ILE A 84 -9.51 4.96 4.84
CA ILE A 84 -8.12 5.40 4.79
C ILE A 84 -7.90 6.63 5.69
N ALA A 85 -8.81 7.61 5.66
CA ALA A 85 -8.69 8.80 6.49
C ALA A 85 -8.76 8.45 7.99
N ARG A 86 -9.67 7.56 8.39
CA ARG A 86 -9.78 7.06 9.77
C ARG A 86 -8.53 6.30 10.20
N ASN A 87 -8.06 5.38 9.36
CA ASN A 87 -6.87 4.57 9.64
C ASN A 87 -5.61 5.43 9.78
N ARG A 88 -5.42 6.43 8.92
CA ARG A 88 -4.31 7.38 9.03
C ARG A 88 -4.35 8.18 10.33
N ARG A 89 -5.53 8.65 10.73
CA ARG A 89 -5.71 9.36 11.98
C ARG A 89 -5.39 8.47 13.19
N GLN A 90 -5.95 7.28 13.22
CA GLN A 90 -5.69 6.30 14.27
C GLN A 90 -4.20 5.93 14.34
N TYR A 91 -3.56 5.73 13.21
CA TYR A 91 -2.13 5.46 13.14
C TYR A 91 -1.31 6.62 13.73
N ALA A 92 -1.64 7.86 13.40
CA ALA A 92 -0.97 9.03 13.94
C ALA A 92 -1.14 9.12 15.48
N GLU A 93 -2.37 8.94 15.97
CA GLU A 93 -2.68 8.93 17.41
C GLU A 93 -1.91 7.84 18.17
N MET A 94 -1.79 6.63 17.59
CA MET A 94 -1.03 5.52 18.20
C MET A 94 0.48 5.77 18.22
N HIS A 95 1.00 6.59 17.32
CA HIS A 95 2.44 6.85 17.20
C HIS A 95 2.87 8.21 17.79
N GLU A 96 1.95 8.97 18.36
CA GLU A 96 2.25 10.27 18.95
C GLU A 96 3.18 10.16 20.18
N ASN A 97 3.06 9.09 20.96
CA ASN A 97 3.82 8.88 22.18
C ASN A 97 4.48 7.48 22.21
N VAL A 98 5.25 7.16 21.19
CA VAL A 98 5.96 5.88 21.14
C VAL A 98 7.06 5.85 22.20
N LEU A 99 7.09 4.79 23.02
CA LEU A 99 8.20 4.52 23.92
C LEU A 99 9.48 4.27 23.12
N LEU A 100 10.40 5.23 23.18
CA LEU A 100 11.73 5.06 22.59
C LEU A 100 12.50 4.01 23.40
N ARG A 101 13.06 3.01 22.73
CA ARG A 101 13.99 2.07 23.34
C ARG A 101 15.22 2.87 23.82
N ARG A 102 15.46 2.90 25.14
CA ARG A 102 16.72 3.38 25.64
C ARG A 102 17.79 2.37 25.22
N ASP A 103 18.67 2.76 24.34
CA ASP A 103 19.87 2.00 24.08
C ASP A 103 20.63 1.92 25.42
N LYS A 104 21.03 0.71 25.85
CA LYS A 104 21.92 0.58 26.99
C LYS A 104 23.16 1.40 26.68
N PRO A 105 23.66 2.23 27.61
CA PRO A 105 24.97 2.86 27.43
C PRO A 105 25.97 1.76 27.12
N ALA A 106 26.84 1.98 26.15
CA ALA A 106 27.92 1.07 25.84
C ALA A 106 28.69 0.81 27.15
N GLU A 107 28.85 -0.47 27.52
CA GLU A 107 29.68 -0.85 28.61
C GLU A 107 31.10 -0.33 28.25
N VAL A 108 31.61 0.61 29.01
CA VAL A 108 32.97 1.07 28.90
C VAL A 108 33.84 -0.12 29.32
N GLU A 109 34.46 -0.79 28.35
CA GLU A 109 35.47 -1.81 28.63
C GLU A 109 36.54 -1.11 29.49
N GLY A 110 36.64 -1.57 30.73
CA GLY A 110 37.63 -1.04 31.65
C GLY A 110 39.06 -1.30 31.11
N GLU A 111 39.83 -0.24 31.04
CA GLU A 111 41.26 -0.33 30.84
C GLU A 111 41.84 -1.08 32.04
N ASP A 112 42.23 -2.35 31.85
CA ASP A 112 43.06 -3.08 32.80
C ASP A 112 44.43 -2.41 32.82
N GLU A 113 44.69 -1.63 33.86
CA GLU A 113 46.01 -1.13 34.20
C GLU A 113 46.94 -2.33 34.45
N ILE A 114 47.85 -2.56 33.49
CA ILE A 114 48.97 -3.47 33.67
C ILE A 114 49.94 -2.78 34.62
N LEU A 115 49.89 -3.18 35.90
CA LEU A 115 50.90 -2.85 36.85
C LEU A 115 52.21 -3.61 36.50
N THR A 116 53.09 -2.95 35.83
CA THR A 116 54.49 -3.40 35.74
C THR A 116 55.13 -3.23 37.09
N GLN A 117 55.44 -4.34 37.77
CA GLN A 117 56.38 -4.37 38.89
C GLN A 117 57.78 -4.47 38.31
N GLU A 118 58.60 -3.44 38.57
CA GLU A 118 60.02 -3.48 38.49
C GLU A 118 60.56 -4.11 39.79
N ASP A 119 61.43 -5.11 39.65
CA ASP A 119 62.58 -5.44 40.51
C ASP A 119 63.62 -6.19 39.70
#